data_b9844ffcb431f4ebaeb9b78519e874ba
#
_entry.id   b9844ffcb431f4ebaeb9b78519e874ba
#
_cell.length_a   1.000
_cell.length_b   1.000
_cell.length_c   1.000
_cell.angle_alpha   90.00
_cell.angle_beta   90.00
_cell.angle_gamma   90.00
#
_symmetry.space_group_name_H-M   'P 1'
#
loop_
_entity.id
_entity.type
_entity.pdbx_description
1 polymer ?
#
loop_
_entity_poly.entity_id
_entity_poly.type
_entity_poly.pdbx_seq_one_letter_code
_entity_poly.pdbx_strand_id
1 'polypeptide(L)'
;MTGKTHAAVGLGTVLAVTQPSTVSGLVLAAGTGMLGALISDIDVGTSKSHKDADRLTLIAVLLVAAEIALNYFYDFSIWEKIRNNQSMAPVAMGVIIFIAVCAFGKNQPHRSFMHSIMAMAILSAAISMVSVKLVLYFVVGFASHLVLDCFNRKRVRILYPLPGGIALDFCKAGGFVDSLLFKLGSVAVIFELVYLAVQMGENWKLFRM
;
A
#
# COMPACT_ATOMS: atom_id res chain seq x y z
N MET A 1 7.82 -10.17 -9.94
CA MET A 1 6.85 -10.10 -11.06
C MET A 1 6.76 -8.68 -11.59
N THR A 2 5.89 -8.36 -12.55
CA THR A 2 5.72 -6.96 -12.99
C THR A 2 4.80 -6.21 -12.03
N GLY A 3 5.00 -4.88 -11.86
CA GLY A 3 4.16 -4.08 -10.95
C GLY A 3 2.65 -4.13 -11.29
N LYS A 4 2.30 -4.28 -12.59
CA LYS A 4 0.89 -4.46 -12.98
C LYS A 4 0.28 -5.77 -12.47
N THR A 5 1.07 -6.84 -12.39
CA THR A 5 0.65 -8.14 -11.84
C THR A 5 0.46 -8.05 -10.33
N HIS A 6 1.40 -7.39 -9.61
CA HIS A 6 1.24 -7.12 -8.18
C HIS A 6 -0.01 -6.27 -7.90
N ALA A 7 -0.27 -5.24 -8.71
CA ALA A 7 -1.47 -4.41 -8.56
C ALA A 7 -2.76 -5.21 -8.77
N ALA A 8 -2.85 -5.99 -9.86
CA ALA A 8 -4.07 -6.74 -10.20
C ALA A 8 -4.35 -7.85 -9.18
N VAL A 9 -3.36 -8.69 -8.88
CA VAL A 9 -3.52 -9.80 -7.92
C VAL A 9 -3.70 -9.25 -6.50
N GLY A 10 -2.93 -8.22 -6.12
CA GLY A 10 -3.06 -7.59 -4.80
C GLY A 10 -4.45 -7.00 -4.58
N LEU A 11 -4.94 -6.21 -5.53
CA LEU A 11 -6.30 -5.64 -5.44
C LEU A 11 -7.37 -6.73 -5.40
N GLY A 12 -7.32 -7.73 -6.28
CA GLY A 12 -8.25 -8.85 -6.25
C GLY A 12 -8.24 -9.59 -4.92
N THR A 13 -7.06 -9.87 -4.36
CA THR A 13 -6.92 -10.52 -3.06
C THR A 13 -7.49 -9.66 -1.93
N VAL A 14 -7.23 -8.35 -1.94
CA VAL A 14 -7.77 -7.43 -0.92
C VAL A 14 -9.29 -7.40 -0.96
N LEU A 15 -9.90 -7.25 -2.13
CA LEU A 15 -11.36 -7.22 -2.27
C LEU A 15 -12.00 -8.55 -1.85
N ALA A 16 -11.44 -9.69 -2.27
CA ALA A 16 -11.92 -11.01 -1.93
C ALA A 16 -11.86 -11.30 -0.42
N VAL A 17 -10.78 -10.88 0.25
CA VAL A 17 -10.59 -11.13 1.70
C VAL A 17 -11.42 -10.17 2.55
N THR A 18 -11.53 -8.90 2.15
CA THR A 18 -12.10 -7.86 3.02
C THR A 18 -13.57 -7.56 2.76
N GLN A 19 -14.07 -7.87 1.58
CA GLN A 19 -15.47 -7.73 1.16
C GLN A 19 -16.15 -6.45 1.70
N PRO A 20 -15.68 -5.26 1.33
CA PRO A 20 -16.20 -4.01 1.88
C PRO A 20 -17.68 -3.83 1.51
N SER A 21 -18.52 -3.55 2.51
CA SER A 21 -19.98 -3.44 2.36
C SER A 21 -20.48 -2.05 1.96
N THR A 22 -19.60 -1.06 1.88
CA THR A 22 -19.92 0.33 1.54
C THR A 22 -19.00 0.87 0.46
N VAL A 23 -19.46 1.86 -0.32
CA VAL A 23 -18.65 2.50 -1.36
C VAL A 23 -17.39 3.15 -0.77
N SER A 24 -17.50 3.81 0.38
CA SER A 24 -16.31 4.37 1.07
C SER A 24 -15.35 3.29 1.52
N GLY A 25 -15.85 2.17 2.06
CA GLY A 25 -15.06 1.00 2.41
C GLY A 25 -14.34 0.40 1.20
N LEU A 26 -15.02 0.31 0.04
CA LEU A 26 -14.45 -0.16 -1.22
C LEU A 26 -13.29 0.74 -1.69
N VAL A 27 -13.48 2.06 -1.66
CA VAL A 27 -12.43 3.02 -2.04
C VAL A 27 -11.22 2.91 -1.10
N LEU A 28 -11.44 2.81 0.20
CA LEU A 28 -10.38 2.66 1.19
C LEU A 28 -9.64 1.31 1.04
N ALA A 29 -10.38 0.22 0.85
CA ALA A 29 -9.80 -1.11 0.63
C ALA A 29 -8.96 -1.15 -0.66
N ALA A 30 -9.51 -0.63 -1.76
CA ALA A 30 -8.81 -0.57 -3.04
C ALA A 30 -7.55 0.31 -2.96
N GLY A 31 -7.66 1.52 -2.43
CA GLY A 31 -6.54 2.47 -2.34
C GLY A 31 -5.43 1.96 -1.41
N THR A 32 -5.78 1.57 -0.18
CA THR A 32 -4.80 1.12 0.82
C THR A 32 -4.22 -0.26 0.48
N GLY A 33 -5.05 -1.17 -0.06
CA GLY A 33 -4.60 -2.48 -0.50
C GLY A 33 -3.66 -2.41 -1.69
N MET A 34 -3.95 -1.54 -2.68
CA MET A 34 -3.06 -1.29 -3.81
C MET A 34 -1.75 -0.63 -3.38
N LEU A 35 -1.81 0.30 -2.40
CA LEU A 35 -0.60 0.86 -1.79
C LEU A 35 0.26 -0.26 -1.19
N GLY A 36 -0.31 -1.18 -0.39
CA GLY A 36 0.40 -2.33 0.15
C GLY A 36 1.01 -3.21 -0.93
N ALA A 37 0.23 -3.50 -1.99
CA ALA A 37 0.69 -4.36 -3.09
C ALA A 37 1.83 -3.77 -3.94
N LEU A 38 2.05 -2.46 -3.91
CA LEU A 38 3.04 -1.79 -4.76
C LEU A 38 4.19 -1.15 -3.99
N ILE A 39 4.03 -0.86 -2.70
CA ILE A 39 5.01 -0.10 -1.93
C ILE A 39 6.34 -0.83 -1.77
N SER A 40 6.34 -2.17 -1.80
CA SER A 40 7.57 -2.96 -1.73
C SER A 40 8.52 -2.66 -2.88
N ASP A 41 8.01 -2.36 -4.08
CA ASP A 41 8.79 -2.05 -5.28
C ASP A 41 9.36 -0.61 -5.31
N ILE A 42 9.25 0.13 -4.21
CA ILE A 42 9.83 1.47 -4.08
C ILE A 42 11.38 1.43 -4.14
N ASP A 43 11.97 0.29 -3.79
CA ASP A 43 13.41 0.03 -3.83
C ASP A 43 13.95 -0.24 -5.25
N VAL A 44 13.07 -0.32 -6.26
CA VAL A 44 13.45 -0.48 -7.67
C VAL A 44 13.54 0.89 -8.33
N GLY A 45 14.75 1.42 -8.54
CA GLY A 45 14.99 2.78 -9.06
C GLY A 45 14.31 3.11 -10.41
N THR A 46 13.98 2.08 -11.21
CA THR A 46 13.23 2.23 -12.47
C THR A 46 11.73 2.00 -12.31
N SER A 47 11.25 1.62 -11.13
CA SER A 47 9.83 1.36 -10.89
C SER A 47 9.01 2.66 -10.90
N LYS A 48 7.72 2.54 -11.20
CA LYS A 48 6.79 3.67 -11.04
C LYS A 48 6.70 4.09 -9.57
N SER A 49 6.66 3.10 -8.65
CA SER A 49 6.61 3.35 -7.20
C SER A 49 7.79 4.18 -6.70
N HIS A 50 9.01 3.95 -7.21
CA HIS A 50 10.17 4.76 -6.85
C HIS A 50 10.03 6.21 -7.33
N LYS A 51 9.63 6.42 -8.59
CA LYS A 51 9.40 7.75 -9.15
C LYS A 51 8.23 8.48 -8.45
N ASP A 52 7.18 7.77 -8.12
CA ASP A 52 6.03 8.32 -7.41
C ASP A 52 6.39 8.66 -5.97
N ALA A 53 7.27 7.90 -5.31
CA ALA A 53 7.82 8.25 -4.00
C ALA A 53 8.66 9.53 -4.04
N ASP A 54 9.47 9.74 -5.08
CA ASP A 54 10.22 10.99 -5.24
C ASP A 54 9.27 12.19 -5.42
N ARG A 55 8.21 12.03 -6.20
CA ARG A 55 7.15 13.06 -6.36
C ARG A 55 6.42 13.33 -5.05
N LEU A 56 6.01 12.27 -4.34
CA LEU A 56 5.33 12.40 -3.04
C LEU A 56 6.22 13.08 -2.00
N THR A 57 7.51 12.75 -1.98
CA THR A 57 8.49 13.41 -1.11
C THR A 57 8.60 14.91 -1.46
N LEU A 58 8.68 15.25 -2.76
CA LEU A 58 8.69 16.64 -3.21
C LEU A 58 7.40 17.37 -2.80
N ILE A 59 6.23 16.76 -3.03
CA ILE A 59 4.93 17.33 -2.62
C ILE A 59 4.89 17.54 -1.09
N ALA A 60 5.35 16.57 -0.30
CA ALA A 60 5.39 16.70 1.15
C ALA A 60 6.28 17.87 1.60
N VAL A 61 7.46 18.02 0.99
CA VAL A 61 8.36 19.15 1.26
C VAL A 61 7.71 20.49 0.90
N LEU A 62 7.02 20.56 -0.25
CA LEU A 62 6.32 21.77 -0.69
C LEU A 62 5.15 22.12 0.24
N LEU A 63 4.41 21.12 0.74
CA LEU A 63 3.32 21.34 1.70
C LEU A 63 3.84 21.86 3.05
N VAL A 64 4.96 21.31 3.53
CA VAL A 64 5.61 21.81 4.77
C VAL A 64 6.12 23.25 4.57
N ALA A 65 6.73 23.53 3.43
CA ALA A 65 7.19 24.89 3.11
C ALA A 65 6.01 25.88 3.01
N ALA A 66 4.91 25.46 2.37
CA ALA A 66 3.69 26.26 2.27
C ALA A 66 3.07 26.52 3.66
N GLU A 67 3.03 25.51 4.53
CA GLU A 67 2.54 25.66 5.92
C GLU A 67 3.39 26.67 6.71
N ILE A 68 4.73 26.58 6.62
CA ILE A 68 5.64 27.53 7.25
C ILE A 68 5.38 28.95 6.74
N ALA A 69 5.20 29.12 5.42
CA ALA A 69 4.91 30.41 4.83
C ALA A 69 3.54 30.96 5.29
N LEU A 70 2.49 30.12 5.28
CA LEU A 70 1.16 30.51 5.73
C LEU A 70 1.16 30.93 7.22
N ASN A 71 1.90 30.19 8.05
CA ASN A 71 2.05 30.54 9.46
C ASN A 71 2.76 31.91 9.63
N TYR A 72 3.84 32.13 8.85
CA TYR A 72 4.61 33.38 8.91
C TYR A 72 3.80 34.61 8.46
N PHE A 73 3.02 34.49 7.35
CA PHE A 73 2.32 35.63 6.77
C PHE A 73 0.90 35.84 7.30
N TYR A 74 0.21 34.79 7.77
CA TYR A 74 -1.22 34.81 8.08
C TYR A 74 -1.56 34.28 9.49
N ASP A 75 -0.56 33.96 10.31
CA ASP A 75 -0.73 33.34 11.65
C ASP A 75 -1.62 32.08 11.59
N PHE A 76 -1.48 31.31 10.50
CA PHE A 76 -2.23 30.09 10.24
C PHE A 76 -1.34 28.88 10.46
N SER A 77 -1.48 28.22 11.61
CA SER A 77 -0.68 27.04 11.96
C SER A 77 -1.52 25.76 11.97
N ILE A 78 -1.25 24.86 11.01
CA ILE A 78 -1.76 23.49 11.02
C ILE A 78 -1.15 22.72 12.21
N TRP A 79 0.11 22.99 12.55
CA TRP A 79 0.82 22.34 13.66
C TRP A 79 0.16 22.61 15.01
N GLU A 80 -0.33 23.81 15.26
CA GLU A 80 -1.07 24.11 16.49
C GLU A 80 -2.38 23.34 16.55
N LYS A 81 -3.11 23.26 15.43
CA LYS A 81 -4.34 22.48 15.34
C LYS A 81 -4.09 20.99 15.56
N ILE A 82 -3.01 20.44 14.98
CA ILE A 82 -2.61 19.04 15.18
C ILE A 82 -2.22 18.81 16.64
N ARG A 83 -1.38 19.67 17.22
CA ARG A 83 -0.91 19.55 18.61
C ARG A 83 -2.04 19.67 19.62
N ASN A 84 -2.96 20.58 19.41
CA ASN A 84 -4.07 20.84 20.33
C ASN A 84 -5.23 19.84 20.14
N ASN A 85 -5.29 19.11 19.02
CA ASN A 85 -6.26 18.05 18.79
C ASN A 85 -5.59 16.68 19.02
N GLN A 86 -5.89 16.07 20.17
CA GLN A 86 -5.32 14.78 20.59
C GLN A 86 -5.53 13.64 19.57
N SER A 87 -6.56 13.71 18.73
CA SER A 87 -6.82 12.72 17.69
C SER A 87 -5.97 12.92 16.43
N MET A 88 -5.47 14.15 16.18
CA MET A 88 -4.67 14.46 14.98
C MET A 88 -3.17 14.17 15.16
N ALA A 89 -2.66 14.22 16.38
CA ALA A 89 -1.24 13.98 16.65
C ALA A 89 -0.79 12.56 16.25
N PRO A 90 -1.50 11.47 16.61
CA PRO A 90 -1.17 10.13 16.14
C PRO A 90 -1.20 10.01 14.61
N VAL A 91 -2.20 10.61 13.96
CA VAL A 91 -2.32 10.59 12.49
C VAL A 91 -1.10 11.23 11.84
N ALA A 92 -0.70 12.42 12.29
CA ALA A 92 0.49 13.11 11.77
C ALA A 92 1.76 12.27 12.00
N MET A 93 1.91 11.68 13.18
CA MET A 93 3.04 10.80 13.50
C MET A 93 3.07 9.56 12.60
N GLY A 94 1.93 8.90 12.40
CA GLY A 94 1.82 7.74 11.51
C GLY A 94 2.25 8.07 10.08
N VAL A 95 1.80 9.21 9.54
CA VAL A 95 2.19 9.68 8.21
C VAL A 95 3.69 9.96 8.13
N ILE A 96 4.26 10.64 9.14
CA ILE A 96 5.70 10.94 9.19
C ILE A 96 6.53 9.65 9.22
N ILE A 97 6.16 8.69 10.08
CA ILE A 97 6.85 7.40 10.17
C ILE A 97 6.75 6.64 8.83
N PHE A 98 5.57 6.61 8.22
CA PHE A 98 5.37 5.94 6.93
C PHE A 98 6.31 6.52 5.86
N ILE A 99 6.36 7.85 5.72
CA ILE A 99 7.24 8.55 4.76
C ILE A 99 8.71 8.28 5.07
N ALA A 100 9.12 8.33 6.34
CA ALA A 100 10.51 8.08 6.75
C ALA A 100 10.94 6.65 6.41
N VAL A 101 10.08 5.65 6.65
CA VAL A 101 10.34 4.24 6.32
C VAL A 101 10.44 4.04 4.80
N CYS A 102 9.57 4.68 4.02
CA CYS A 102 9.65 4.66 2.57
C CYS A 102 10.94 5.33 2.06
N ALA A 103 11.33 6.47 2.61
CA ALA A 103 12.57 7.17 2.27
C ALA A 103 13.82 6.34 2.60
N PHE A 104 13.82 5.61 3.71
CA PHE A 104 14.86 4.64 4.03
C PHE A 104 14.84 3.47 3.06
N GLY A 105 13.66 2.88 2.86
CA GLY A 105 13.47 1.65 2.08
C GLY A 105 13.86 1.79 0.62
N LYS A 106 13.58 2.95 -0.02
CA LYS A 106 13.92 3.17 -1.43
C LYS A 106 15.42 3.11 -1.73
N ASN A 107 16.26 3.35 -0.72
CA ASN A 107 17.71 3.32 -0.84
C ASN A 107 18.33 1.97 -0.47
N GLN A 108 17.50 0.99 -0.07
CA GLN A 108 17.96 -0.36 0.27
C GLN A 108 18.10 -1.23 -0.98
N PRO A 109 18.94 -2.28 -0.92
CA PRO A 109 19.03 -3.24 -2.00
C PRO A 109 17.66 -3.86 -2.30
N HIS A 110 17.32 -3.97 -3.60
CA HIS A 110 16.07 -4.59 -4.02
C HIS A 110 15.89 -6.00 -3.45
N ARG A 111 14.67 -6.32 -3.01
CA ARG A 111 14.25 -7.57 -2.37
C ARG A 111 14.88 -7.82 -0.99
N SER A 112 15.33 -6.75 -0.32
CA SER A 112 15.80 -6.81 1.07
C SER A 112 14.75 -6.25 2.04
N PHE A 113 15.00 -5.09 2.64
CA PHE A 113 14.15 -4.49 3.67
C PHE A 113 12.69 -4.34 3.24
N MET A 114 12.43 -3.69 2.08
CA MET A 114 11.06 -3.44 1.61
C MET A 114 10.27 -4.71 1.24
N HIS A 115 10.96 -5.83 1.05
CA HIS A 115 10.36 -7.12 0.77
C HIS A 115 10.41 -8.06 2.00
N SER A 116 10.18 -7.52 3.19
CA SER A 116 10.25 -8.28 4.44
C SER A 116 9.02 -8.12 5.32
N ILE A 117 8.79 -9.11 6.19
CA ILE A 117 7.78 -9.03 7.26
C ILE A 117 8.08 -7.84 8.19
N MET A 118 9.36 -7.50 8.40
CA MET A 118 9.74 -6.35 9.23
C MET A 118 9.24 -5.04 8.64
N ALA A 119 9.44 -4.79 7.34
CA ALA A 119 8.91 -3.59 6.68
C ALA A 119 7.38 -3.57 6.72
N MET A 120 6.73 -4.71 6.44
CA MET A 120 5.28 -4.84 6.55
C MET A 120 4.78 -4.47 7.95
N ALA A 121 5.42 -4.96 9.00
CA ALA A 121 5.03 -4.68 10.38
C ALA A 121 5.19 -3.20 10.75
N ILE A 122 6.33 -2.59 10.40
CA ILE A 122 6.60 -1.17 10.71
C ILE A 122 5.63 -0.26 9.95
N LEU A 123 5.42 -0.49 8.65
CA LEU A 123 4.48 0.29 7.85
C LEU A 123 3.03 0.09 8.31
N SER A 124 2.66 -1.13 8.72
CA SER A 124 1.33 -1.41 9.29
C SER A 124 1.12 -0.69 10.63
N ALA A 125 2.15 -0.63 11.48
CA ALA A 125 2.11 0.14 12.72
C ALA A 125 1.92 1.65 12.44
N ALA A 126 2.62 2.20 11.45
CA ALA A 126 2.44 3.57 11.02
C ALA A 126 1.00 3.83 10.51
N ILE A 127 0.44 2.93 9.70
CA ILE A 127 -0.94 3.01 9.21
C ILE A 127 -1.95 2.87 10.35
N SER A 128 -1.69 2.05 11.36
CA SER A 128 -2.59 1.89 12.52
C SER A 128 -2.78 3.18 13.31
N MET A 129 -1.76 4.05 13.33
CA MET A 129 -1.84 5.38 13.94
C MET A 129 -2.75 6.33 13.15
N VAL A 130 -2.91 6.10 11.85
CA VAL A 130 -3.85 6.83 11.00
C VAL A 130 -5.26 6.24 11.15
N SER A 131 -5.39 4.93 10.97
CA SER A 131 -6.66 4.21 11.18
C SER A 131 -6.41 2.71 11.24
N VAL A 132 -6.83 2.07 12.32
CA VAL A 132 -6.75 0.61 12.50
C VAL A 132 -7.49 -0.15 11.38
N LYS A 133 -8.59 0.43 10.86
CA LYS A 133 -9.37 -0.19 9.75
C LYS A 133 -8.56 -0.38 8.48
N LEU A 134 -7.57 0.47 8.22
CA LEU A 134 -6.74 0.42 7.01
C LEU A 134 -5.67 -0.69 7.08
N VAL A 135 -5.30 -1.13 8.28
CA VAL A 135 -4.21 -2.09 8.49
C VAL A 135 -4.47 -3.40 7.75
N LEU A 136 -5.67 -3.95 7.85
CA LEU A 136 -6.01 -5.20 7.18
C LEU A 136 -5.85 -5.09 5.66
N TYR A 137 -6.36 -4.00 5.07
CA TYR A 137 -6.24 -3.75 3.63
C TYR A 137 -4.78 -3.69 3.18
N PHE A 138 -3.96 -2.95 3.93
CA PHE A 138 -2.54 -2.80 3.66
C PHE A 138 -1.79 -4.14 3.79
N VAL A 139 -1.99 -4.86 4.90
CA VAL A 139 -1.31 -6.13 5.17
C VAL A 139 -1.63 -7.17 4.11
N VAL A 140 -2.90 -7.31 3.72
CA VAL A 140 -3.31 -8.25 2.66
C VAL A 140 -2.66 -7.89 1.33
N GLY A 141 -2.66 -6.61 0.95
CA GLY A 141 -1.99 -6.15 -0.26
C GLY A 141 -0.48 -6.39 -0.23
N PHE A 142 0.19 -6.04 0.87
CA PHE A 142 1.63 -6.23 1.04
C PHE A 142 2.02 -7.71 1.07
N ALA A 143 1.27 -8.54 1.79
CA ALA A 143 1.50 -9.99 1.85
C ALA A 143 1.34 -10.64 0.47
N SER A 144 0.34 -10.22 -0.32
CA SER A 144 0.16 -10.72 -1.69
C SER A 144 1.38 -10.43 -2.56
N HIS A 145 2.00 -9.25 -2.42
CA HIS A 145 3.24 -8.89 -3.11
C HIS A 145 4.38 -9.83 -2.71
N LEU A 146 4.61 -10.03 -1.41
CA LEU A 146 5.67 -10.92 -0.92
C LEU A 146 5.50 -12.35 -1.44
N VAL A 147 4.28 -12.89 -1.38
CA VAL A 147 3.96 -14.23 -1.87
C VAL A 147 4.27 -14.35 -3.37
N LEU A 148 3.78 -13.40 -4.18
CA LEU A 148 4.04 -13.39 -5.62
C LEU A 148 5.53 -13.32 -5.93
N ASP A 149 6.29 -12.56 -5.16
CA ASP A 149 7.72 -12.41 -5.40
C ASP A 149 8.53 -13.64 -5.01
N CYS A 150 8.02 -14.49 -4.09
CA CYS A 150 8.62 -15.79 -3.82
C CYS A 150 8.60 -16.74 -5.01
N PHE A 151 7.65 -16.61 -5.94
CA PHE A 151 7.60 -17.43 -7.16
C PHE A 151 8.65 -17.01 -8.21
N ASN A 152 9.28 -15.85 -8.03
CA ASN A 152 10.34 -15.38 -8.93
C ASN A 152 11.66 -16.13 -8.74
N ARG A 153 12.59 -15.96 -9.70
CA ARG A 153 13.94 -16.50 -9.68
C ARG A 153 14.87 -15.86 -8.66
N LYS A 154 14.68 -14.55 -8.40
CA LYS A 154 15.52 -13.82 -7.46
C LYS A 154 14.98 -14.00 -6.04
N ARG A 155 15.87 -14.31 -5.11
CA ARG A 155 15.54 -14.52 -3.68
C ARG A 155 14.97 -13.25 -3.04
N VAL A 156 13.95 -13.43 -2.21
CA VAL A 156 13.30 -12.40 -1.40
C VAL A 156 13.68 -12.61 0.06
N ARG A 157 14.20 -11.58 0.72
CA ARG A 157 14.64 -11.66 2.13
C ARG A 157 13.49 -11.40 3.09
N ILE A 158 12.50 -12.30 3.11
CA ILE A 158 11.27 -12.17 3.91
C ILE A 158 11.58 -11.94 5.40
N LEU A 159 12.62 -12.62 5.92
CA LEU A 159 13.04 -12.54 7.32
C LEU A 159 14.18 -11.53 7.56
N TYR A 160 14.27 -10.46 6.72
CA TYR A 160 15.26 -9.40 6.96
C TYR A 160 15.19 -8.92 8.43
N PRO A 161 16.33 -8.68 9.13
CA PRO A 161 17.70 -8.56 8.61
C PRO A 161 18.47 -9.91 8.52
N LEU A 162 17.85 -11.03 8.83
CA LEU A 162 18.52 -12.33 8.78
C LEU A 162 19.05 -12.63 7.37
N PRO A 163 20.21 -13.32 7.26
CA PRO A 163 20.76 -13.72 5.97
C PRO A 163 19.88 -14.77 5.30
N GLY A 164 19.99 -14.88 3.96
CA GLY A 164 19.22 -15.84 3.18
C GLY A 164 18.08 -15.18 2.42
N GLY A 165 17.17 -15.97 1.90
CA GLY A 165 15.99 -15.55 1.15
C GLY A 165 15.32 -16.70 0.44
N ILE A 166 14.05 -16.55 0.08
CA ILE A 166 13.20 -17.55 -0.58
C ILE A 166 13.08 -17.21 -2.08
N ALA A 167 13.24 -18.20 -2.93
CA ALA A 167 12.93 -18.15 -4.35
C ALA A 167 12.48 -19.55 -4.79
N LEU A 168 11.30 -19.65 -5.38
CA LEU A 168 10.73 -20.91 -5.87
C LEU A 168 11.07 -21.17 -7.35
N ASP A 169 11.56 -20.15 -8.06
CA ASP A 169 12.01 -20.19 -9.46
C ASP A 169 10.95 -20.68 -10.47
N PHE A 170 9.66 -20.49 -10.17
CA PHE A 170 8.58 -20.91 -11.07
C PHE A 170 8.30 -19.92 -12.20
N CYS A 171 8.67 -18.66 -12.05
CA CYS A 171 8.34 -17.64 -13.03
C CYS A 171 9.42 -16.58 -13.22
N LYS A 172 9.34 -15.93 -14.39
CA LYS A 172 10.17 -14.78 -14.76
C LYS A 172 9.25 -13.57 -14.94
N ALA A 173 9.67 -12.40 -14.43
CA ALA A 173 8.96 -11.15 -14.66
C ALA A 173 8.81 -10.89 -16.18
N GLY A 174 7.61 -10.55 -16.62
CA GLY A 174 7.26 -10.40 -18.04
C GLY A 174 7.11 -11.72 -18.82
N GLY A 175 7.24 -12.89 -18.16
CA GLY A 175 7.04 -14.19 -18.79
C GLY A 175 5.56 -14.61 -18.88
N PHE A 176 5.33 -15.83 -19.39
CA PHE A 176 3.99 -16.38 -19.58
C PHE A 176 3.18 -16.43 -18.26
N VAL A 177 3.79 -16.97 -17.19
CA VAL A 177 3.13 -17.09 -15.88
C VAL A 177 2.77 -15.70 -15.30
N ASP A 178 3.66 -14.72 -15.41
CA ASP A 178 3.39 -13.34 -15.00
C ASP A 178 2.21 -12.73 -15.76
N SER A 179 2.17 -12.96 -17.10
CA SER A 179 1.05 -12.50 -17.95
C SER A 179 -0.26 -13.21 -17.62
N LEU A 180 -0.21 -14.49 -17.30
CA LEU A 180 -1.38 -15.28 -16.91
C LEU A 180 -1.93 -14.78 -15.57
N LEU A 181 -1.07 -14.60 -14.57
CA LEU A 181 -1.46 -14.08 -13.26
C LEU A 181 -2.02 -12.66 -13.33
N PHE A 182 -1.47 -11.81 -14.21
CA PHE A 182 -2.04 -10.50 -14.46
C PHE A 182 -3.48 -10.59 -15.00
N LYS A 183 -3.72 -11.45 -15.98
CA LYS A 183 -5.06 -11.65 -16.57
C LYS A 183 -6.04 -12.22 -15.54
N LEU A 184 -5.63 -13.26 -14.81
CA LEU A 184 -6.47 -13.87 -13.77
C LEU A 184 -6.77 -12.87 -12.64
N GLY A 185 -5.78 -12.13 -12.17
CA GLY A 185 -5.98 -11.08 -11.18
C GLY A 185 -6.92 -9.98 -11.67
N SER A 186 -6.79 -9.57 -12.94
CA SER A 186 -7.71 -8.57 -13.52
C SER A 186 -9.14 -9.08 -13.63
N VAL A 187 -9.35 -10.34 -14.01
CA VAL A 187 -10.67 -10.96 -14.04
C VAL A 187 -11.25 -11.07 -12.63
N ALA A 188 -10.43 -11.47 -11.64
CA ALA A 188 -10.84 -11.52 -10.25
C ALA A 188 -11.29 -10.14 -9.73
N VAL A 189 -10.54 -9.07 -10.03
CA VAL A 189 -10.95 -7.70 -9.67
C VAL A 189 -12.29 -7.32 -10.26
N ILE A 190 -12.51 -7.61 -11.56
CA ILE A 190 -13.80 -7.31 -12.22
C ILE A 190 -14.93 -8.10 -11.55
N PHE A 191 -14.72 -9.40 -11.30
CA PHE A 191 -15.70 -10.25 -10.65
C PHE A 191 -16.04 -9.72 -9.24
N GLU A 192 -15.04 -9.40 -8.42
CA GLU A 192 -15.24 -8.87 -7.07
C GLU A 192 -15.98 -7.52 -7.09
N LEU A 193 -15.64 -6.63 -8.02
CA LEU A 193 -16.32 -5.34 -8.14
C LEU A 193 -17.80 -5.51 -8.51
N VAL A 194 -18.13 -6.41 -9.42
CA VAL A 194 -19.52 -6.71 -9.80
C VAL A 194 -20.26 -7.35 -8.62
N TYR A 195 -19.65 -8.32 -7.96
CA TYR A 195 -20.22 -9.00 -6.79
C TYR A 195 -20.53 -8.00 -5.65
N LEU A 196 -19.56 -7.15 -5.30
CA LEU A 196 -19.72 -6.13 -4.27
C LEU A 196 -20.80 -5.09 -4.65
N ALA A 197 -20.84 -4.68 -5.94
CA ALA A 197 -21.87 -3.75 -6.41
C ALA A 197 -23.29 -4.34 -6.26
N VAL A 198 -23.48 -5.62 -6.57
CA VAL A 198 -24.77 -6.31 -6.38
C VAL A 198 -25.13 -6.38 -4.89
N GLN A 199 -24.20 -6.79 -4.03
CA GLN A 199 -24.42 -6.84 -2.58
C GLN A 199 -24.79 -5.47 -1.99
N MET A 200 -24.08 -4.41 -2.38
CA MET A 200 -24.37 -3.04 -1.94
C MET A 200 -25.76 -2.58 -2.41
N GLY A 201 -26.17 -2.97 -3.62
CA GLY A 201 -27.50 -2.68 -4.18
C GLY A 201 -28.63 -3.39 -3.43
N GLU A 202 -28.42 -4.63 -3.03
CA GLU A 202 -29.39 -5.38 -2.22
C GLU A 202 -29.53 -4.79 -0.82
N ASN A 203 -28.44 -4.48 -0.15
CA ASN A 203 -28.45 -3.81 1.15
C ASN A 203 -29.18 -2.46 1.10
N TRP A 204 -29.00 -1.68 0.01
CA TRP A 204 -29.72 -0.42 -0.19
C TRP A 204 -31.23 -0.59 -0.31
N LYS A 205 -31.72 -1.66 -0.92
CA LYS A 205 -33.16 -1.96 -1.02
C LYS A 205 -33.79 -2.32 0.34
N LEU A 206 -33.04 -3.08 1.17
CA LEU A 206 -33.51 -3.46 2.52
C LEU A 206 -33.61 -2.26 3.48
N PHE A 207 -32.84 -1.21 3.28
CA PHE A 207 -32.92 0.03 4.07
C PHE A 207 -34.09 0.95 3.66
N ARG A 208 -34.74 0.68 2.53
CA ARG A 208 -35.87 1.48 2.00
C ARG A 208 -37.27 0.84 2.26
N MET A 209 -37.32 -0.37 2.80
CA MET A 209 -38.53 -1.04 3.26
C MET A 209 -38.72 -0.85 4.76
#